data_010dcadff65c011419eeb43fbc676a4c
#
_entry.id   010dcadff65c011419eeb43fbc676a4c
#
_cell.length_a   1.000
_cell.length_b   1.000
_cell.length_c   1.000
_cell.angle_alpha   90.00
_cell.angle_beta   90.00
_cell.angle_gamma   90.00
#
_symmetry.space_group_name_H-M   'P 1'
#
loop_
_entity.id
_entity.type
_entity.pdbx_description
1 polymer ?
#
loop_
_entity_poly.entity_id
_entity_poly.type
_entity_poly.pdbx_seq_one_letter_code
_entity_poly.pdbx_strand_id
1 'polypeptide(L)'
;MDEYFLPEVMMSAKCMQAALGTLKPLIVAEKGEDIGTVVIGTVQGDLHDIGKKIVGMMFEAAGFTVVDLGVSVPPEDFIAAIRKHKPKIVGFSALLTTTMNMQWETLKVIKA
;
A
#
# COMPACT_ATOMS: atom_id res chain seq x y z
N MET A 1 -8.60 -12.85 -22.67
CA MET A 1 -10.04 -13.02 -22.35
C MET A 1 -10.26 -12.64 -20.92
N ASP A 2 -11.04 -11.61 -20.68
CA ASP A 2 -11.31 -11.17 -19.32
C ASP A 2 -12.44 -12.02 -18.75
N GLU A 3 -12.09 -12.99 -17.95
CA GLU A 3 -13.03 -13.94 -17.37
C GLU A 3 -13.69 -13.42 -16.08
N TYR A 4 -13.12 -12.33 -15.50
CA TYR A 4 -13.59 -11.77 -14.24
C TYR A 4 -13.80 -10.26 -14.32
N PHE A 5 -14.94 -9.79 -13.79
CA PHE A 5 -15.19 -8.38 -13.59
C PHE A 5 -14.52 -7.85 -12.32
N LEU A 6 -14.25 -6.53 -12.28
CA LEU A 6 -13.67 -5.88 -11.12
C LEU A 6 -14.40 -6.18 -9.79
N PRO A 7 -15.76 -6.18 -9.71
CA PRO A 7 -16.45 -6.56 -8.47
C PRO A 7 -16.11 -7.96 -7.97
N GLU A 8 -15.92 -8.91 -8.87
CA GLU A 8 -15.54 -10.30 -8.53
C GLU A 8 -14.13 -10.36 -7.97
N VAL A 9 -13.20 -9.63 -8.58
CA VAL A 9 -11.82 -9.50 -8.10
C VAL A 9 -11.79 -8.85 -6.72
N MET A 10 -12.62 -7.83 -6.49
CA MET A 10 -12.73 -7.17 -5.18
C MET A 10 -13.27 -8.11 -4.10
N MET A 11 -14.26 -8.96 -4.42
CA MET A 11 -14.78 -9.95 -3.48
C MET A 11 -13.73 -11.01 -3.16
N SER A 12 -13.01 -11.50 -4.16
CA SER A 12 -11.89 -12.42 -3.97
C SER A 12 -10.79 -11.80 -3.08
N ALA A 13 -10.48 -10.53 -3.31
CA ALA A 13 -9.53 -9.78 -2.49
C ALA A 13 -9.98 -9.65 -1.03
N LYS A 14 -11.26 -9.39 -0.78
CA LYS A 14 -11.81 -9.37 0.59
C LYS A 14 -11.72 -10.73 1.27
N CYS A 15 -12.02 -11.81 0.56
CA CYS A 15 -11.88 -13.17 1.07
C CYS A 15 -10.42 -13.46 1.44
N MET A 16 -9.48 -13.08 0.58
CA MET A 16 -8.06 -13.25 0.83
C MET A 16 -7.59 -12.43 2.04
N GLN A 17 -8.04 -11.19 2.17
CA GLN A 17 -7.73 -10.34 3.34
C GLN A 17 -8.24 -10.96 4.64
N ALA A 18 -9.45 -11.49 4.65
CA ALA A 18 -10.01 -12.16 5.82
C ALA A 18 -9.18 -13.41 6.20
N ALA A 19 -8.81 -14.23 5.21
CA ALA A 19 -7.97 -15.40 5.42
C ALA A 19 -6.57 -15.02 5.93
N LEU A 20 -5.94 -14.02 5.34
CA LEU A 20 -4.63 -13.51 5.76
C LEU A 20 -4.68 -12.91 7.16
N GLY A 21 -5.76 -12.21 7.53
CA GLY A 21 -5.96 -11.69 8.88
C GLY A 21 -5.97 -12.81 9.94
N THR A 22 -6.48 -13.98 9.59
CA THR A 22 -6.48 -15.16 10.46
C THR A 22 -5.11 -15.86 10.49
N LEU A 23 -4.42 -15.93 9.35
CA LEU A 23 -3.15 -16.64 9.21
C LEU A 23 -1.93 -15.78 9.56
N LYS A 24 -2.01 -14.45 9.46
CA LYS A 24 -0.90 -13.53 9.69
C LYS A 24 -0.20 -13.74 11.03
N PRO A 25 -0.89 -13.90 12.17
CA PRO A 25 -0.24 -14.18 13.45
C PRO A 25 0.58 -15.47 13.43
N LEU A 26 0.09 -16.51 12.72
CA LEU A 26 0.77 -17.81 12.61
C LEU A 26 1.99 -17.72 11.69
N ILE A 27 1.88 -16.97 10.59
CA ILE A 27 2.99 -16.75 9.63
C ILE A 27 4.10 -15.95 10.28
N VAL A 28 3.77 -14.91 11.04
CA VAL A 28 4.75 -14.08 11.77
C VAL A 28 5.49 -14.90 12.83
N ALA A 29 4.80 -15.83 13.47
CA ALA A 29 5.42 -16.72 14.45
C ALA A 29 6.42 -17.72 13.83
N GLU A 30 6.21 -18.10 12.57
CA GLU A 30 7.09 -19.03 11.84
C GLU A 30 8.22 -18.34 11.06
N LYS A 31 8.03 -17.08 10.62
CA LYS A 31 9.03 -16.30 9.91
C LYS A 31 9.88 -15.50 10.88
N GLY A 32 11.07 -15.99 11.19
CA GLY A 32 12.00 -15.34 12.09
C GLY A 32 12.63 -14.02 11.60
N GLU A 33 12.38 -13.62 10.34
CA GLU A 33 12.90 -12.35 9.78
C GLU A 33 11.85 -11.64 8.94
N ASP A 34 11.60 -10.39 9.27
CA ASP A 34 10.84 -9.45 8.44
C ASP A 34 11.67 -9.10 7.20
N ILE A 35 11.14 -9.35 6.01
CA ILE A 35 11.80 -9.00 4.73
C ILE A 35 11.98 -7.48 4.61
N GLY A 36 11.12 -6.73 5.25
CA GLY A 36 11.14 -5.27 5.26
C GLY A 36 9.75 -4.67 5.26
N THR A 37 9.70 -3.39 5.44
CA THR A 37 8.45 -2.62 5.47
C THR A 37 8.25 -1.87 4.16
N VAL A 38 7.01 -1.87 3.69
CA VAL A 38 6.53 -1.07 2.56
C VAL A 38 5.53 -0.05 3.09
N VAL A 39 5.74 1.21 2.81
CA VAL A 39 4.76 2.27 3.08
C VAL A 39 4.08 2.62 1.77
N ILE A 40 2.76 2.58 1.73
CA ILE A 40 1.96 2.96 0.56
C ILE A 40 0.88 3.95 0.96
N GLY A 41 0.55 4.85 0.04
CA GLY A 41 -0.50 5.82 0.25
C GLY A 41 -0.99 6.42 -1.07
N THR A 42 -2.23 6.87 -1.09
CA THR A 42 -2.78 7.63 -2.21
C THR A 42 -2.47 9.10 -1.99
N VAL A 43 -1.88 9.75 -2.97
CA VAL A 43 -1.42 11.14 -2.86
C VAL A 43 -2.54 12.12 -2.54
N GLN A 44 -2.18 13.26 -2.02
CA GLN A 44 -3.12 14.31 -1.65
C GLN A 44 -4.03 14.70 -2.81
N GLY A 45 -5.32 14.80 -2.52
CA GLY A 45 -6.37 15.12 -3.50
C GLY A 45 -6.90 13.92 -4.29
N ASP A 46 -6.32 12.74 -4.12
CA ASP A 46 -6.80 11.51 -4.77
C ASP A 46 -7.44 10.58 -3.74
N LEU A 47 -8.60 10.01 -4.07
CA LEU A 47 -9.38 9.14 -3.19
C LEU A 47 -9.43 7.69 -3.66
N HIS A 48 -8.76 7.36 -4.77
CA HIS A 48 -8.76 6.01 -5.34
C HIS A 48 -7.80 5.12 -4.55
N ASP A 49 -8.29 3.96 -4.10
CA ASP A 49 -7.51 3.08 -3.24
C ASP A 49 -7.53 1.59 -3.63
N ILE A 50 -8.38 1.21 -4.60
CA ILE A 50 -8.56 -0.19 -4.98
C ILE A 50 -7.25 -0.79 -5.50
N GLY A 51 -6.62 -0.15 -6.48
CA GLY A 51 -5.36 -0.62 -7.05
C GLY A 51 -4.24 -0.65 -6.01
N LYS A 52 -4.16 0.39 -5.19
CA LYS A 52 -3.20 0.45 -4.09
C LYS A 52 -3.36 -0.72 -3.11
N LYS A 53 -4.59 -1.03 -2.71
CA LYS A 53 -4.88 -2.15 -1.81
C LYS A 53 -4.47 -3.50 -2.41
N ILE A 54 -4.73 -3.69 -3.71
CA ILE A 54 -4.30 -4.92 -4.41
C ILE A 54 -2.77 -5.04 -4.38
N VAL A 55 -2.06 -3.97 -4.69
CA VAL A 55 -0.59 -3.95 -4.63
C VAL A 55 -0.10 -4.22 -3.21
N GLY A 56 -0.72 -3.60 -2.21
CA GLY A 56 -0.40 -3.85 -0.79
C GLY A 56 -0.54 -5.32 -0.42
N MET A 57 -1.63 -5.96 -0.82
CA MET A 57 -1.84 -7.40 -0.59
C MET A 57 -0.78 -8.26 -1.26
N MET A 58 -0.33 -7.89 -2.46
CA MET A 58 0.74 -8.61 -3.15
C MET A 58 2.06 -8.51 -2.39
N PHE A 59 2.38 -7.35 -1.83
CA PHE A 59 3.54 -7.18 -0.96
C PHE A 59 3.42 -7.99 0.33
N GLU A 60 2.24 -8.01 0.96
CA GLU A 60 2.00 -8.83 2.16
C GLU A 60 2.16 -10.32 1.84
N ALA A 61 1.62 -10.78 0.72
CA ALA A 61 1.78 -12.16 0.27
C ALA A 61 3.25 -12.52 0.01
N ALA A 62 4.06 -11.58 -0.44
CA ALA A 62 5.49 -11.76 -0.62
C ALA A 62 6.29 -11.74 0.70
N GLY A 63 5.66 -11.40 1.83
CA GLY A 63 6.27 -11.43 3.16
C GLY A 63 6.71 -10.07 3.69
N PHE A 64 6.36 -8.96 3.03
CA PHE A 64 6.59 -7.61 3.54
C PHE A 64 5.55 -7.21 4.59
N THR A 65 5.96 -6.34 5.49
CA THR A 65 5.02 -5.60 6.34
C THR A 65 4.55 -4.36 5.58
N VAL A 66 3.25 -4.23 5.35
CA VAL A 66 2.67 -3.11 4.60
C VAL A 66 2.00 -2.13 5.56
N VAL A 67 2.40 -0.86 5.45
CA VAL A 67 1.78 0.26 6.15
C VAL A 67 1.04 1.09 5.11
N ASP A 68 -0.29 1.02 5.13
CA ASP A 68 -1.16 1.79 4.24
C ASP A 68 -1.59 3.08 4.93
N LEU A 69 -1.18 4.21 4.37
CA LEU A 69 -1.48 5.53 4.91
C LEU A 69 -2.90 6.02 4.57
N GLY A 70 -3.61 5.29 3.70
CA GLY A 70 -4.95 5.68 3.28
C GLY A 70 -4.97 6.49 1.99
N VAL A 71 -5.96 7.37 1.89
CA VAL A 71 -6.19 8.22 0.72
C VAL A 71 -5.99 9.70 1.04
N SER A 72 -5.78 10.50 0.02
CA SER A 72 -5.52 11.95 0.16
C SER A 72 -4.44 12.27 1.19
N VAL A 73 -3.35 11.53 1.15
CA VAL A 73 -2.25 11.61 2.12
C VAL A 73 -1.35 12.79 1.77
N PRO A 74 -1.17 13.77 2.67
CA PRO A 74 -0.27 14.88 2.43
C PRO A 74 1.21 14.43 2.49
N PRO A 75 2.13 15.17 1.85
CA PRO A 75 3.55 14.82 1.83
C PRO A 75 4.18 14.63 3.21
N GLU A 76 3.74 15.43 4.19
CA GLU A 76 4.24 15.41 5.56
C GLU A 76 3.97 14.05 6.26
N ASP A 77 2.82 13.45 5.97
CA ASP A 77 2.44 12.16 6.55
C ASP A 77 3.29 11.03 5.97
N PHE A 78 3.65 11.12 4.69
CA PHE A 78 4.64 10.21 4.10
C PHE A 78 6.00 10.32 4.80
N ILE A 79 6.47 11.55 5.06
CA ILE A 79 7.73 11.78 5.78
C ILE A 79 7.68 11.20 7.19
N ALA A 80 6.58 11.47 7.92
CA ALA A 80 6.39 10.93 9.26
C ALA A 80 6.43 9.41 9.28
N ALA A 81 5.73 8.77 8.32
CA ALA A 81 5.71 7.33 8.18
C ALA A 81 7.09 6.75 7.82
N ILE A 82 7.83 7.40 6.93
CA ILE A 82 9.19 7.00 6.54
C ILE A 82 10.13 7.04 7.75
N ARG A 83 10.08 8.12 8.52
CA ARG A 83 10.91 8.25 9.73
C ARG A 83 10.58 7.22 10.79
N LYS A 84 9.28 6.94 10.98
CA LYS A 84 8.77 5.99 11.98
C LYS A 84 9.08 4.54 11.61
N HIS A 85 8.79 4.16 10.37
CA HIS A 85 8.83 2.75 9.94
C HIS A 85 10.11 2.36 9.21
N LYS A 86 10.91 3.32 8.76
CA LYS A 86 12.14 3.11 7.99
C LYS A 86 11.96 2.08 6.87
N PRO A 87 10.99 2.32 5.97
CA PRO A 87 10.61 1.34 4.96
C PRO A 87 11.72 1.14 3.92
N LYS A 88 11.76 -0.04 3.33
CA LYS A 88 12.61 -0.30 2.16
C LYS A 88 12.00 0.23 0.86
N ILE A 89 10.67 0.32 0.82
CA ILE A 89 9.91 0.76 -0.37
C ILE A 89 8.84 1.75 0.08
N VAL A 90 8.69 2.83 -0.69
CA VAL A 90 7.60 3.79 -0.54
C VAL A 90 6.84 3.86 -1.85
N GLY A 91 5.53 3.61 -1.82
CA GLY A 91 4.66 3.64 -2.98
C GLY A 91 3.67 4.80 -2.93
N PHE A 92 3.53 5.49 -4.04
CA PHE A 92 2.56 6.57 -4.23
C PHE A 92 1.51 6.14 -5.25
N SER A 93 0.25 6.16 -4.86
CA SER A 93 -0.87 5.88 -5.76
C SER A 93 -1.52 7.19 -6.22
N ALA A 94 -1.74 7.31 -7.52
CA ALA A 94 -2.53 8.37 -8.13
C ALA A 94 -3.23 7.80 -9.37
N LEU A 95 -4.51 8.05 -9.53
CA LEU A 95 -5.29 7.57 -10.68
C LEU A 95 -5.56 8.67 -11.70
N LEU A 96 -5.72 9.91 -11.24
CA LEU A 96 -6.07 11.03 -12.09
C LEU A 96 -4.84 11.77 -12.61
N THR A 97 -4.92 12.25 -13.85
CA THR A 97 -3.85 13.10 -14.42
C THR A 97 -3.60 14.36 -13.59
N THR A 98 -4.66 14.89 -12.98
CA THR A 98 -4.60 16.06 -12.08
C THR A 98 -3.90 15.78 -10.76
N THR A 99 -3.90 14.53 -10.29
CA THR A 99 -3.27 14.14 -9.03
C THR A 99 -1.88 13.50 -9.22
N MET A 100 -1.54 13.08 -10.43
CA MET A 100 -0.22 12.49 -10.72
C MET A 100 0.95 13.42 -10.38
N ASN A 101 0.78 14.73 -10.55
CA ASN A 101 1.80 15.71 -10.18
C ASN A 101 2.11 15.68 -8.68
N MET A 102 1.15 15.29 -7.85
CA MET A 102 1.37 15.19 -6.40
C MET A 102 2.34 14.06 -6.02
N GLN A 103 2.47 13.03 -6.85
CA GLN A 103 3.53 12.03 -6.65
C GLN A 103 4.91 12.67 -6.73
N TRP A 104 5.10 13.54 -7.72
CA TRP A 104 6.36 14.25 -7.92
C TRP A 104 6.63 15.28 -6.82
N GLU A 105 5.62 16.04 -6.42
CA GLU A 105 5.75 17.00 -5.32
C GLU A 105 6.08 16.29 -4.00
N THR A 106 5.39 15.20 -3.70
CA THR A 106 5.67 14.38 -2.51
C THR A 106 7.11 13.85 -2.54
N LEU A 107 7.57 13.37 -3.69
CA LEU A 107 8.94 12.87 -3.83
C LEU A 107 9.99 13.96 -3.62
N LYS A 108 9.74 15.18 -4.12
CA LYS A 108 10.65 16.33 -3.90
C LYS A 108 10.80 16.64 -2.41
N VAL A 109 9.68 16.66 -1.68
CA VAL A 109 9.69 16.96 -0.24
C VAL A 109 10.43 15.87 0.54
N ILE A 110 10.27 14.61 0.16
CA ILE A 110 10.98 13.49 0.80
C ILE A 110 12.49 13.54 0.56
N LYS A 111 12.91 13.99 -0.63
CA LYS A 111 14.34 14.11 -0.98
C LYS A 111 15.03 15.35 -0.41
N ALA A 112 14.26 16.32 -0.01
CA ALA A 112 14.81 17.53 0.61
C ALA A 112 15.20 17.26 2.06
#